data_c4765cd77f4a61122f90d85089d0c105
#
_entry.id   c4765cd77f4a61122f90d85089d0c105
#
_cell.length_a   1.000
_cell.length_b   1.000
_cell.length_c   1.000
_cell.angle_alpha   90.00
_cell.angle_beta   90.00
_cell.angle_gamma   90.00
#
_symmetry.space_group_name_H-M   'P 1'
#
loop_
_entity.id
_entity.type
_entity.pdbx_description
1 polymer ?
#
loop_
_entity_poly.entity_id
_entity_poly.type
_entity_poly.pdbx_seq_one_letter_code
_entity_poly.pdbx_strand_id
1 'polypeptide(L)'
;LPINSGSELVGQIAIYRPGDKIKITYVRSGSEHEVSVTLTNHSGTTDVVKNTVYDKLGASLQPLQKKDAEALKVKGGIVVSSISDKGLFSKTRMEEGFVILKVNGQDVTTVDEFRKILDAAGDGSVKLEGIYPGYDGSFTYPLKLNDN
;
A
#
# COMPACT_ATOMS: atom_id res chain seq x y z
N LEU A 1 23.55 4.43 20.34
CA LEU A 1 22.78 5.30 21.24
C LEU A 1 21.88 4.43 22.11
N PRO A 2 21.91 4.62 23.43
CA PRO A 2 21.00 3.89 24.31
C PRO A 2 19.56 4.33 24.06
N ILE A 3 18.66 3.36 23.98
CA ILE A 3 17.22 3.56 23.77
C ILE A 3 16.52 3.15 25.06
N ASN A 4 15.79 4.07 25.66
CA ASN A 4 15.13 3.88 26.94
C ASN A 4 13.60 3.80 26.84
N SER A 5 13.06 4.06 25.65
CA SER A 5 11.61 4.00 25.41
C SER A 5 11.28 3.53 24.00
N GLY A 6 10.05 3.03 23.83
CA GLY A 6 9.56 2.65 22.52
C GLY A 6 9.48 3.83 21.55
N SER A 7 9.20 5.02 22.03
CA SER A 7 9.16 6.25 21.23
C SER A 7 10.53 6.62 20.67
N GLU A 8 11.58 6.46 21.47
CA GLU A 8 12.96 6.68 21.02
C GLU A 8 13.37 5.65 19.96
N LEU A 9 12.98 4.39 20.13
CA LEU A 9 13.22 3.34 19.14
C LEU A 9 12.58 3.68 17.79
N VAL A 10 11.32 4.09 17.80
CA VAL A 10 10.60 4.48 16.59
C VAL A 10 11.26 5.68 15.92
N GLY A 11 11.66 6.69 16.70
CA GLY A 11 12.35 7.87 16.19
C GLY A 11 13.70 7.53 15.54
N GLN A 12 14.46 6.61 16.12
CA GLN A 12 15.73 6.16 15.56
C GLN A 12 15.56 5.34 14.27
N ILE A 13 14.54 4.50 14.21
CA ILE A 13 14.26 3.70 13.02
C ILE A 13 13.74 4.56 11.86
N ALA A 14 13.04 5.64 12.14
CA ALA A 14 12.43 6.52 11.14
C ALA A 14 13.44 7.19 10.19
N ILE A 15 14.71 7.28 10.56
CA ILE A 15 15.76 7.84 9.70
C ILE A 15 16.31 6.85 8.67
N TYR A 16 16.01 5.58 8.81
CA TYR A 16 16.45 4.52 7.91
C TYR A 16 15.40 4.22 6.83
N ARG A 17 15.83 3.57 5.76
CA ARG A 17 14.97 3.19 4.63
C ARG A 17 14.65 1.69 4.66
N PRO A 18 13.55 1.25 4.04
CA PRO A 18 13.34 -0.16 3.77
C PRO A 18 14.53 -0.75 3.00
N GLY A 19 15.01 -1.90 3.45
CA GLY A 19 16.21 -2.54 2.92
C GLY A 19 17.49 -2.28 3.72
N ASP A 20 17.51 -1.25 4.55
CA ASP A 20 18.67 -0.98 5.41
C ASP A 20 18.81 -2.08 6.49
N LYS A 21 20.05 -2.45 6.74
CA LYS A 21 20.39 -3.38 7.84
C LYS A 21 20.84 -2.57 9.03
N ILE A 22 20.17 -2.77 10.15
CA ILE A 22 20.55 -2.15 11.43
C ILE A 22 20.98 -3.22 12.41
N LYS A 23 21.92 -2.85 13.27
CA LYS A 23 22.32 -3.68 14.40
C LYS A 23 21.66 -3.16 15.67
N ILE A 24 21.02 -4.07 16.38
CA ILE A 24 20.37 -3.76 17.65
C ILE A 24 21.05 -4.57 18.73
N THR A 25 21.57 -3.87 19.74
CA THR A 25 22.09 -4.50 20.96
C THR A 25 21.03 -4.40 22.04
N TYR A 26 20.65 -5.52 22.62
CA TYR A 26 19.68 -5.55 23.70
C TYR A 26 20.20 -6.38 24.88
N VAL A 27 19.74 -6.06 26.06
CA VAL A 27 20.08 -6.80 27.27
C VAL A 27 18.93 -7.71 27.66
N ARG A 28 19.23 -9.00 27.80
CA ARG A 28 18.28 -10.00 28.27
C ARG A 28 18.96 -10.85 29.35
N SER A 29 18.32 -10.96 30.50
CA SER A 29 18.82 -11.75 31.64
C SER A 29 20.24 -11.32 32.09
N GLY A 30 20.55 -10.03 32.00
CA GLY A 30 21.86 -9.49 32.38
C GLY A 30 22.97 -9.67 31.35
N SER A 31 22.68 -10.22 30.20
CA SER A 31 23.63 -10.42 29.10
C SER A 31 23.27 -9.57 27.89
N GLU A 32 24.28 -8.97 27.25
CA GLU A 32 24.12 -8.25 26.02
C GLU A 32 24.05 -9.19 24.83
N HIS A 33 23.10 -8.93 23.95
CA HIS A 33 22.90 -9.66 22.71
C HIS A 33 22.84 -8.67 21.55
N GLU A 34 23.49 -9.01 20.44
CA GLU A 34 23.44 -8.25 19.20
C GLU A 34 22.64 -9.01 18.15
N VAL A 35 21.72 -8.33 17.48
CA VAL A 35 20.97 -8.87 16.38
C VAL A 35 20.98 -7.90 15.21
N SER A 36 21.17 -8.41 14.00
CA SER A 36 21.04 -7.64 12.78
C SER A 36 19.65 -7.82 12.19
N VAL A 37 18.96 -6.71 11.96
CA VAL A 37 17.59 -6.71 11.43
C VAL A 37 17.60 -5.92 10.12
N THR A 38 16.98 -6.49 9.09
CA THR A 38 16.71 -5.77 7.84
C THR A 38 15.35 -5.08 7.97
N LEU A 39 15.35 -3.77 7.78
CA LEU A 39 14.11 -3.00 7.85
C LEU A 39 13.24 -3.27 6.64
N THR A 40 11.97 -3.41 6.86
CA THR A 40 10.96 -3.57 5.82
C THR A 40 10.01 -2.36 5.83
N ASN A 41 9.32 -2.15 4.71
CA ASN A 41 8.22 -1.18 4.68
C ASN A 41 7.00 -1.74 5.43
N HIS A 42 5.92 -0.96 5.50
CA HIS A 42 4.68 -1.36 6.16
C HIS A 42 4.06 -2.65 5.56
N SER A 43 4.37 -2.96 4.32
CA SER A 43 3.93 -4.20 3.63
C SER A 43 4.85 -5.40 3.86
N GLY A 44 5.89 -5.26 4.71
CA GLY A 44 6.84 -6.34 5.02
C GLY A 44 7.87 -6.60 3.92
N THR A 45 8.05 -5.71 2.97
CA THR A 45 9.05 -5.81 1.91
C THR A 45 10.18 -4.81 2.10
N THR A 46 11.33 -5.08 1.48
CA THR A 46 12.48 -4.16 1.46
C THR A 46 12.40 -3.11 0.35
N ASP A 47 11.35 -3.15 -0.45
CA ASP A 47 11.16 -2.22 -1.55
C ASP A 47 10.87 -0.82 -1.04
N VAL A 48 11.64 0.15 -1.48
CA VAL A 48 11.29 1.55 -1.35
C VAL A 48 10.12 1.79 -2.29
N VAL A 49 8.95 2.01 -1.72
CA VAL A 49 7.77 2.37 -2.52
C VAL A 49 8.09 3.68 -3.23
N LYS A 50 8.48 3.58 -4.49
CA LYS A 50 8.63 4.75 -5.33
C LYS A 50 7.23 5.28 -5.61
N ASN A 51 6.88 6.36 -4.98
CA ASN A 51 5.55 7.00 -5.03
C ASN A 51 5.14 7.56 -6.40
N THR A 52 5.92 7.33 -7.45
CA THR A 52 5.66 7.93 -8.77
C THR A 52 4.30 7.57 -9.37
N VAL A 53 3.80 6.37 -9.10
CA VAL A 53 2.47 5.96 -9.57
C VAL A 53 1.38 6.54 -8.67
N TYR A 54 1.61 6.58 -7.37
CA TYR A 54 0.67 7.14 -6.41
C TYR A 54 0.49 8.65 -6.57
N ASP A 55 1.56 9.37 -6.90
CA ASP A 55 1.50 10.81 -7.16
C ASP A 55 0.62 11.12 -8.36
N LYS A 56 0.71 10.33 -9.44
CA LYS A 56 -0.17 10.47 -10.61
C LYS A 56 -1.62 10.12 -10.31
N LEU A 57 -1.84 9.07 -9.54
CA LEU A 57 -3.20 8.64 -9.16
C LEU A 57 -3.84 9.62 -8.20
N GLY A 58 -3.04 10.29 -7.38
CA GLY A 58 -3.52 11.17 -6.32
C GLY A 58 -4.33 10.42 -5.27
N ALA A 59 -3.90 9.23 -4.92
CA ALA A 59 -4.59 8.40 -3.94
C ALA A 59 -3.59 7.61 -3.10
N SER A 60 -3.95 7.38 -1.85
CA SER A 60 -3.23 6.45 -0.98
C SER A 60 -3.87 5.07 -1.08
N LEU A 61 -3.06 4.08 -1.42
CA LEU A 61 -3.49 2.70 -1.58
C LEU A 61 -2.88 1.83 -0.49
N GLN A 62 -3.67 0.92 0.05
CA GLN A 62 -3.25 -0.03 1.07
C GLN A 62 -3.75 -1.43 0.71
N PRO A 63 -2.99 -2.47 1.03
CA PRO A 63 -3.50 -3.82 0.85
C PRO A 63 -4.68 -4.06 1.80
N LEU A 64 -5.71 -4.75 1.30
CA LEU A 64 -6.85 -5.15 2.13
C LEU A 64 -6.36 -6.12 3.20
N GLN A 65 -6.70 -5.84 4.44
CA GLN A 65 -6.34 -6.73 5.54
C GLN A 65 -7.09 -8.06 5.43
N LYS A 66 -6.44 -9.13 5.85
CA LYS A 66 -7.00 -10.48 5.80
C LYS A 66 -8.36 -10.58 6.50
N LYS A 67 -8.50 -9.93 7.64
CA LYS A 67 -9.75 -9.86 8.40
C LYS A 67 -10.89 -9.25 7.58
N ASP A 68 -10.60 -8.15 6.88
CA ASP A 68 -11.59 -7.45 6.07
C ASP A 68 -11.90 -8.24 4.79
N ALA A 69 -10.90 -8.88 4.20
CA ALA A 69 -11.08 -9.76 3.05
C ALA A 69 -12.01 -10.95 3.37
N GLU A 70 -11.85 -11.54 4.55
CA GLU A 70 -12.74 -12.61 5.02
C GLU A 70 -14.19 -12.11 5.25
N ALA A 71 -14.33 -10.91 5.85
CA ALA A 71 -15.64 -10.29 6.06
C ALA A 71 -16.36 -9.97 4.75
N LEU A 72 -15.61 -9.55 3.73
CA LEU A 72 -16.12 -9.22 2.41
C LEU A 72 -16.22 -10.44 1.48
N LYS A 73 -15.76 -11.61 1.93
CA LYS A 73 -15.74 -12.86 1.16
C LYS A 73 -14.92 -12.75 -0.14
N VAL A 74 -13.82 -12.03 -0.09
CA VAL A 74 -12.88 -11.87 -1.21
C VAL A 74 -11.51 -12.41 -0.85
N LYS A 75 -10.71 -12.75 -1.85
CA LYS A 75 -9.35 -13.29 -1.64
C LYS A 75 -8.37 -12.23 -1.16
N GLY A 76 -8.61 -10.99 -1.49
CA GLY A 76 -7.79 -9.84 -1.19
C GLY A 76 -8.22 -8.67 -2.04
N GLY A 77 -7.49 -7.57 -1.99
CA GLY A 77 -7.78 -6.38 -2.75
C GLY A 77 -6.92 -5.21 -2.30
N ILE A 78 -7.21 -4.06 -2.85
CA ILE A 78 -6.50 -2.81 -2.54
C ILE A 78 -7.51 -1.78 -2.09
N VAL A 79 -7.32 -1.25 -0.89
CA VAL A 79 -8.19 -0.22 -0.32
C VAL A 79 -7.68 1.16 -0.73
N VAL A 80 -8.56 1.97 -1.27
CA VAL A 80 -8.32 3.40 -1.51
C VAL A 80 -8.60 4.14 -0.20
N SER A 81 -7.56 4.46 0.54
CA SER A 81 -7.68 5.05 1.87
C SER A 81 -7.87 6.56 1.85
N SER A 82 -7.37 7.24 0.83
CA SER A 82 -7.60 8.67 0.63
C SER A 82 -7.46 9.04 -0.84
N ILE A 83 -8.18 10.08 -1.26
CA ILE A 83 -8.13 10.62 -2.63
C ILE A 83 -7.81 12.10 -2.54
N SER A 84 -6.75 12.52 -3.24
CA SER A 84 -6.34 13.91 -3.36
C SER A 84 -7.09 14.60 -4.51
N ASP A 85 -7.39 15.87 -4.37
CA ASP A 85 -8.09 16.66 -5.40
C ASP A 85 -7.30 16.84 -6.72
N LYS A 86 -6.03 16.46 -6.74
CA LYS A 86 -5.12 16.72 -7.87
C LYS A 86 -4.75 15.48 -8.69
N GLY A 87 -5.24 14.31 -8.36
CA GLY A 87 -4.84 13.08 -9.03
C GLY A 87 -5.84 12.56 -10.05
N LEU A 88 -5.50 11.48 -10.71
CA LEU A 88 -6.38 10.83 -11.70
C LEU A 88 -7.66 10.28 -11.05
N PHE A 89 -7.58 9.84 -9.80
CA PHE A 89 -8.75 9.33 -9.08
C PHE A 89 -9.77 10.42 -8.76
N SER A 90 -9.33 11.67 -8.57
CA SER A 90 -10.25 12.80 -8.36
C SER A 90 -11.15 13.08 -9.56
N LYS A 91 -10.73 12.67 -10.75
CA LYS A 91 -11.50 12.80 -11.98
C LYS A 91 -12.53 11.70 -12.17
N THR A 92 -12.42 10.63 -11.39
CA THR A 92 -13.43 9.59 -11.31
C THR A 92 -14.46 9.98 -10.23
N ARG A 93 -15.57 9.27 -10.20
CA ARG A 93 -16.55 9.41 -9.11
C ARG A 93 -16.25 8.45 -7.97
N MET A 94 -15.03 7.96 -7.89
CA MET A 94 -14.60 7.04 -6.84
C MET A 94 -14.50 7.79 -5.52
N GLU A 95 -14.95 7.14 -4.46
CA GLU A 95 -14.88 7.66 -3.09
C GLU A 95 -13.87 6.86 -2.27
N GLU A 96 -13.42 7.45 -1.19
CA GLU A 96 -12.54 6.78 -0.23
C GLU A 96 -13.23 5.55 0.37
N GLY A 97 -12.45 4.51 0.61
CA GLY A 97 -12.97 3.22 1.09
C GLY A 97 -13.27 2.23 -0.02
N PHE A 98 -13.14 2.61 -1.30
CA PHE A 98 -13.28 1.67 -2.41
C PHE A 98 -12.23 0.58 -2.35
N VAL A 99 -12.65 -0.66 -2.53
CA VAL A 99 -11.75 -1.83 -2.56
C VAL A 99 -11.63 -2.31 -4.00
N ILE A 100 -10.46 -2.10 -4.58
CA ILE A 100 -10.15 -2.56 -5.93
C ILE A 100 -9.89 -4.06 -5.89
N LEU A 101 -10.65 -4.84 -6.64
CA LEU A 101 -10.53 -6.29 -6.73
C LEU A 101 -9.93 -6.74 -8.05
N LYS A 102 -10.22 -6.00 -9.14
CA LYS A 102 -9.75 -6.32 -10.49
C LYS A 102 -9.31 -5.07 -11.23
N VAL A 103 -8.33 -5.25 -12.09
CA VAL A 103 -7.91 -4.25 -13.08
C VAL A 103 -7.89 -4.90 -14.46
N ASN A 104 -8.64 -4.34 -15.39
CA ASN A 104 -8.82 -4.92 -16.74
C ASN A 104 -9.24 -6.39 -16.72
N GLY A 105 -10.06 -6.79 -15.74
CA GLY A 105 -10.52 -8.18 -15.58
C GLY A 105 -9.51 -9.11 -14.88
N GLN A 106 -8.34 -8.62 -14.50
CA GLN A 106 -7.35 -9.39 -13.76
C GLN A 106 -7.48 -9.14 -12.26
N ASP A 107 -7.51 -10.19 -11.47
CA ASP A 107 -7.56 -10.08 -10.01
C ASP A 107 -6.28 -9.45 -9.49
N VAL A 108 -6.43 -8.51 -8.56
CA VAL A 108 -5.32 -7.87 -7.86
C VAL A 108 -5.52 -8.03 -6.34
N THR A 109 -4.50 -8.54 -5.69
CA THR A 109 -4.50 -8.76 -4.23
C THR A 109 -3.41 -7.96 -3.54
N THR A 110 -2.43 -7.47 -4.29
CA THR A 110 -1.32 -6.67 -3.78
C THR A 110 -1.18 -5.36 -4.54
N VAL A 111 -0.62 -4.36 -3.87
CA VAL A 111 -0.32 -3.06 -4.48
C VAL A 111 0.71 -3.20 -5.61
N ASP A 112 1.64 -4.15 -5.49
CA ASP A 112 2.64 -4.42 -6.52
C ASP A 112 2.03 -4.97 -7.81
N GLU A 113 1.07 -5.89 -7.71
CA GLU A 113 0.32 -6.39 -8.86
C GLU A 113 -0.43 -5.25 -9.57
N PHE A 114 -1.10 -4.42 -8.81
CA PHE A 114 -1.79 -3.24 -9.30
C PHE A 114 -0.84 -2.31 -10.06
N ARG A 115 0.31 -1.99 -9.46
CA ARG A 115 1.33 -1.15 -10.08
C ARG A 115 1.86 -1.74 -11.38
N LYS A 116 2.14 -3.04 -11.42
CA LYS A 116 2.61 -3.71 -12.63
C LYS A 116 1.62 -3.61 -13.78
N ILE A 117 0.33 -3.76 -13.49
CA ILE A 117 -0.72 -3.62 -14.51
C ILE A 117 -0.81 -2.18 -15.02
N LEU A 118 -0.70 -1.20 -14.13
CA LEU A 118 -0.69 0.21 -14.53
C LEU A 118 0.54 0.57 -15.38
N ASP A 119 1.71 0.08 -14.99
CA ASP A 119 2.96 0.29 -15.74
C ASP A 119 2.88 -0.36 -17.14
N ALA A 120 2.29 -1.54 -17.24
CA ALA A 120 2.07 -2.22 -18.51
C ALA A 120 1.06 -1.51 -19.40
N ALA A 121 0.07 -0.83 -18.82
CA ALA A 121 -0.90 -0.03 -19.57
C ALA A 121 -0.32 1.29 -20.09
N GLY A 122 0.80 1.76 -19.51
CA GLY A 122 1.46 3.00 -19.93
C GLY A 122 0.57 4.23 -19.83
N ASP A 123 0.38 4.92 -20.94
CA ASP A 123 -0.50 6.10 -21.02
C ASP A 123 -1.93 5.76 -21.46
N GLY A 124 -2.28 4.49 -21.47
CA GLY A 124 -3.59 4.03 -21.85
C GLY A 124 -4.67 4.25 -20.79
N SER A 125 -5.74 3.47 -20.87
CA SER A 125 -6.78 3.45 -19.86
C SER A 125 -6.87 2.08 -19.22
N VAL A 126 -7.24 2.06 -17.95
CA VAL A 126 -7.52 0.83 -17.20
C VAL A 126 -8.94 0.89 -16.65
N LYS A 127 -9.53 -0.27 -16.47
CA LYS A 127 -10.85 -0.41 -15.86
C LYS A 127 -10.67 -1.02 -14.48
N LEU A 128 -11.08 -0.27 -13.45
CA LEU A 128 -11.04 -0.71 -12.08
C LEU A 128 -12.37 -1.28 -11.68
N GLU A 129 -12.37 -2.49 -11.16
CA GLU A 129 -13.58 -3.15 -10.64
C GLU A 129 -13.40 -3.45 -9.17
N GLY A 130 -14.41 -3.20 -8.40
CA GLY A 130 -14.33 -3.41 -6.95
C GLY A 130 -15.65 -3.19 -6.24
N ILE A 131 -15.55 -3.09 -4.94
CA ILE A 131 -16.69 -2.97 -4.03
C ILE A 131 -16.47 -1.86 -3.00
N TYR A 132 -17.57 -1.39 -2.43
CA TYR A 132 -17.55 -0.58 -1.21
C TYR A 132 -18.02 -1.43 -0.02
N PRO A 133 -17.27 -1.49 1.07
CA PRO A 133 -17.74 -2.17 2.28
C PRO A 133 -19.07 -1.58 2.77
N GLY A 134 -20.05 -2.43 2.97
CA GLY A 134 -21.40 -2.03 3.42
C GLY A 134 -22.40 -1.73 2.30
N TYR A 135 -21.97 -1.84 1.05
CA TYR A 135 -22.86 -1.70 -0.13
C TYR A 135 -22.92 -3.02 -0.91
N ASP A 136 -24.08 -3.36 -1.38
CA ASP A 136 -24.26 -4.52 -2.24
C ASP A 136 -23.89 -4.19 -3.69
N GLY A 137 -23.20 -5.11 -4.35
CA GLY A 137 -22.83 -5.00 -5.74
C GLY A 137 -21.40 -4.56 -5.99
N SER A 138 -20.98 -4.67 -7.24
CA SER A 138 -19.69 -4.24 -7.72
C SER A 138 -19.80 -2.93 -8.49
N PHE A 139 -18.74 -2.12 -8.39
CA PHE A 139 -18.63 -0.84 -9.08
C PHE A 139 -17.46 -0.90 -10.06
N THR A 140 -17.60 -0.19 -11.15
CA THR A 140 -16.58 -0.12 -12.20
C THR A 140 -16.24 1.33 -12.50
N TYR A 141 -14.94 1.64 -12.49
CA TYR A 141 -14.44 2.98 -12.79
C TYR A 141 -13.41 2.91 -13.93
N PRO A 142 -13.67 3.56 -15.05
CA PRO A 142 -12.64 3.74 -16.07
C PRO A 142 -11.65 4.80 -15.62
N LEU A 143 -10.36 4.50 -15.70
CA LEU A 143 -9.28 5.40 -15.34
C LEU A 143 -8.40 5.64 -16.57
N LYS A 144 -8.30 6.86 -17.02
CA LYS A 144 -7.36 7.26 -18.06
C LYS A 144 -6.03 7.62 -17.40
N LEU A 145 -4.96 6.94 -17.79
CA LEU A 145 -3.62 7.16 -17.23
C LEU A 145 -2.92 8.37 -17.88
N ASN A 146 -3.36 8.73 -19.08
CA ASN A 146 -2.92 9.94 -19.76
C ASN A 146 -3.99 11.04 -19.61
N ASP A 147 -3.62 12.08 -18.93
CA ASP A 147 -4.45 13.26 -18.75
C ASP A 147 -3.90 14.41 -19.58
N ASN A 148 -4.30 14.40 -20.81
CA ASN A 148 -4.11 15.54 -21.70
C ASN A 148 -5.42 16.29 -21.88
#